data_55d70e0923da63639d91c1f3222836e6
#
_entry.id   55d70e0923da63639d91c1f3222836e6
#
_cell.length_a   1.000
_cell.length_b   1.000
_cell.length_c   1.000
_cell.angle_alpha   90.00
_cell.angle_beta   90.00
_cell.angle_gamma   90.00
#
_symmetry.space_group_name_H-M   'P 1'
#
loop_
_entity.id
_entity.type
_entity.pdbx_description
1 polymer ?
#
loop_
_entity_poly.entity_id
_entity_poly.type
_entity_poly.pdbx_seq_one_letter_code
_entity_poly.pdbx_strand_id
1 'polypeptide(L)'
;EKHWRTYAFEYLLREEEFKIQARELLTAYHQYIQDHPPQVVARERKFSFTIDELQVMISGKIDRIDQEGDRLAVVDYKTSKNKEKAKGSLQLALYTEALKRDAVEGVSGKPGSTILHFLRHPDDPLESHVFDTADLDKQMEKVTAVSAGIRKYEFPTKPGDFICRNCDYREFLCPAWEEN
;
A
#
# COMPACT_ATOMS: atom_id res chain seq x y z
N GLU A 1 -9.07 13.01 18.89
CA GLU A 1 -8.96 12.39 20.24
C GLU A 1 -10.04 11.33 20.48
N LYS A 2 -11.26 11.49 19.97
CA LYS A 2 -12.40 10.58 20.23
C LYS A 2 -12.14 9.10 19.84
N HIS A 3 -11.25 8.86 18.88
CA HIS A 3 -10.93 7.51 18.37
C HIS A 3 -9.52 7.04 18.74
N TRP A 4 -8.81 7.78 19.59
CA TRP A 4 -7.50 7.39 20.04
C TRP A 4 -7.58 6.21 21.02
N ARG A 5 -6.73 5.20 20.84
CA ARG A 5 -6.73 3.97 21.66
C ARG A 5 -5.50 3.94 22.57
N THR A 6 -5.64 4.42 23.80
CA THR A 6 -4.56 4.51 24.80
C THR A 6 -3.95 3.15 25.16
N TYR A 7 -4.76 2.10 25.14
CA TYR A 7 -4.31 0.73 25.48
C TYR A 7 -3.36 0.09 24.45
N ALA A 8 -3.12 0.75 23.30
CA ALA A 8 -2.19 0.29 22.28
C ALA A 8 -0.72 0.64 22.59
N PHE A 9 -0.47 1.38 23.67
CA PHE A 9 0.86 1.87 24.03
C PHE A 9 1.29 1.34 25.39
N GLU A 10 2.50 0.78 25.46
CA GLU A 10 3.10 0.28 26.70
C GLU A 10 3.54 1.40 27.65
N TYR A 11 3.95 2.56 27.08
CA TYR A 11 4.45 3.72 27.81
C TYR A 11 3.71 5.00 27.44
N LEU A 12 3.24 5.74 28.47
CA LEU A 12 2.52 7.01 28.31
C LEU A 12 3.32 8.07 27.53
N LEU A 13 4.62 8.17 27.77
CA LEU A 13 5.50 9.11 27.07
C LEU A 13 5.51 8.85 25.58
N ARG A 14 5.57 7.59 25.20
CA ARG A 14 5.54 7.17 23.78
C ARG A 14 4.19 7.45 23.14
N GLU A 15 3.11 7.31 23.90
CA GLU A 15 1.77 7.68 23.44
C GLU A 15 1.69 9.18 23.09
N GLU A 16 2.20 10.07 23.95
CA GLU A 16 2.19 11.51 23.70
C GLU A 16 3.05 11.90 22.48
N GLU A 17 4.21 11.31 22.31
CA GLU A 17 5.04 11.50 21.10
C GLU A 17 4.28 11.12 19.82
N PHE A 18 3.58 9.98 19.83
CA PHE A 18 2.76 9.56 18.68
C PHE A 18 1.56 10.47 18.43
N LYS A 19 0.92 11.01 19.49
CA LYS A 19 -0.17 11.99 19.37
C LYS A 19 0.31 13.29 18.72
N ILE A 20 1.44 13.80 19.15
CA ILE A 20 2.05 15.01 18.58
C ILE A 20 2.33 14.76 17.09
N GLN A 21 3.04 13.69 16.76
CA GLN A 21 3.35 13.32 15.39
C GLN A 21 2.09 13.14 14.53
N ALA A 22 1.07 12.46 15.04
CA ALA A 22 -0.20 12.28 14.31
C ALA A 22 -0.89 13.62 14.02
N ARG A 23 -0.88 14.57 14.98
CA ARG A 23 -1.43 15.92 14.75
C ARG A 23 -0.68 16.67 13.66
N GLU A 24 0.64 16.65 13.70
CA GLU A 24 1.47 17.30 12.68
C GLU A 24 1.17 16.77 11.28
N LEU A 25 1.19 15.44 11.11
CA LEU A 25 0.89 14.80 9.83
C LEU A 25 -0.52 15.11 9.33
N LEU A 26 -1.52 15.05 10.20
CA LEU A 26 -2.91 15.33 9.84
C LEU A 26 -3.13 16.82 9.54
N THR A 27 -2.44 17.72 10.23
CA THR A 27 -2.53 19.17 9.97
C THR A 27 -1.92 19.50 8.60
N ALA A 28 -0.73 18.97 8.31
CA ALA A 28 -0.09 19.15 7.02
C ALA A 28 -0.94 18.56 5.87
N TYR A 29 -1.47 17.36 6.05
CA TYR A 29 -2.37 16.76 5.09
C TYR A 29 -3.65 17.56 4.87
N HIS A 30 -4.27 18.05 5.95
CA HIS A 30 -5.48 18.87 5.87
C HIS A 30 -5.22 20.16 5.08
N GLN A 31 -4.10 20.85 5.34
CA GLN A 31 -3.69 22.01 4.57
C GLN A 31 -3.51 21.67 3.09
N TYR A 32 -2.79 20.57 2.81
CA TYR A 32 -2.58 20.11 1.44
C TYR A 32 -3.90 19.89 0.68
N ILE A 33 -4.90 19.25 1.32
CA ILE A 33 -6.22 19.00 0.70
C ILE A 33 -7.03 20.28 0.51
N GLN A 34 -6.84 21.30 1.36
CA GLN A 34 -7.48 22.60 1.17
C GLN A 34 -6.89 23.34 -0.03
N ASP A 35 -5.56 23.28 -0.21
CA ASP A 35 -4.87 23.92 -1.31
C ASP A 35 -5.04 23.15 -2.65
N HIS A 36 -5.26 21.83 -2.57
CA HIS A 36 -5.41 20.94 -3.72
C HIS A 36 -6.63 20.03 -3.53
N PRO A 37 -7.85 20.57 -3.65
CA PRO A 37 -9.08 19.81 -3.37
C PRO A 37 -9.29 18.70 -4.41
N PRO A 38 -9.33 17.42 -4.01
CA PRO A 38 -9.57 16.31 -4.92
C PRO A 38 -11.05 16.16 -5.25
N GLN A 39 -11.35 15.68 -6.45
CA GLN A 39 -12.69 15.23 -6.79
C GLN A 39 -12.89 13.76 -6.37
N VAL A 40 -13.21 13.57 -5.10
CA VAL A 40 -13.28 12.22 -4.53
C VAL A 40 -14.54 11.49 -5.02
N VAL A 41 -14.33 10.35 -5.71
CA VAL A 41 -15.40 9.43 -6.15
C VAL A 41 -15.73 8.44 -5.03
N ALA A 42 -14.71 7.87 -4.38
CA ALA A 42 -14.91 6.84 -3.36
C ALA A 42 -13.76 6.80 -2.36
N ARG A 43 -14.05 6.25 -1.16
CA ARG A 43 -13.05 6.00 -0.10
C ARG A 43 -13.26 4.59 0.43
N GLU A 44 -12.14 3.96 0.89
CA GLU A 44 -12.18 2.67 1.58
C GLU A 44 -12.94 1.59 0.79
N ARG A 45 -12.74 1.52 -0.54
CA ARG A 45 -13.48 0.59 -1.39
C ARG A 45 -12.80 -0.76 -1.49
N LYS A 46 -13.57 -1.79 -1.24
CA LYS A 46 -13.14 -3.17 -1.42
C LYS A 46 -13.08 -3.51 -2.92
N PHE A 47 -12.15 -4.37 -3.25
CA PHE A 47 -12.09 -5.00 -4.56
C PHE A 47 -11.79 -6.49 -4.43
N SER A 48 -12.21 -7.26 -5.41
CA SER A 48 -11.85 -8.66 -5.53
C SER A 48 -11.94 -9.10 -6.97
N PHE A 49 -10.90 -9.78 -7.47
CA PHE A 49 -10.91 -10.41 -8.80
C PHE A 49 -10.11 -11.71 -8.78
N THR A 50 -10.44 -12.62 -9.70
CA THR A 50 -9.71 -13.87 -9.88
C THR A 50 -8.78 -13.78 -11.08
N ILE A 51 -7.62 -14.39 -10.95
CA ILE A 51 -6.70 -14.67 -12.06
C ILE A 51 -6.90 -16.14 -12.38
N ASP A 52 -7.71 -16.42 -13.39
CA ASP A 52 -8.21 -17.77 -13.68
C ASP A 52 -7.08 -18.73 -14.04
N GLU A 53 -6.07 -18.28 -14.79
CA GLU A 53 -4.90 -19.09 -15.18
C GLU A 53 -4.09 -19.54 -13.96
N LEU A 54 -4.12 -18.75 -12.91
CA LEU A 54 -3.42 -19.04 -11.65
C LEU A 54 -4.34 -19.66 -10.60
N GLN A 55 -5.65 -19.67 -10.80
CA GLN A 55 -6.63 -20.07 -9.78
C GLN A 55 -6.39 -19.32 -8.46
N VAL A 56 -6.13 -18.01 -8.54
CA VAL A 56 -5.83 -17.14 -7.40
C VAL A 56 -6.83 -16.00 -7.35
N MET A 57 -7.44 -15.81 -6.19
CA MET A 57 -8.27 -14.66 -5.90
C MET A 57 -7.41 -13.57 -5.24
N ILE A 58 -7.42 -12.38 -5.82
CA ILE A 58 -6.82 -11.16 -5.27
C ILE A 58 -7.92 -10.32 -4.68
N SER A 59 -7.75 -9.89 -3.44
CA SER A 59 -8.69 -8.99 -2.77
C SER A 59 -7.96 -7.95 -1.95
N GLY A 60 -8.60 -6.82 -1.73
CA GLY A 60 -8.03 -5.73 -0.95
C GLY A 60 -8.99 -4.57 -0.78
N LYS A 61 -8.42 -3.45 -0.38
CA LYS A 61 -9.17 -2.21 -0.17
C LYS A 61 -8.34 -1.03 -0.66
N ILE A 62 -8.97 -0.16 -1.46
CA ILE A 62 -8.37 1.07 -1.98
C ILE A 62 -8.72 2.21 -1.04
N ASP A 63 -7.74 2.97 -0.58
CA ASP A 63 -7.95 4.05 0.39
C ASP A 63 -8.81 5.18 -0.19
N ARG A 64 -8.46 5.67 -1.40
CA ARG A 64 -9.22 6.73 -2.07
C ARG A 64 -9.15 6.57 -3.59
N ILE A 65 -10.27 6.91 -4.24
CA ILE A 65 -10.40 7.01 -5.70
C ILE A 65 -10.92 8.39 -6.03
N ASP A 66 -10.21 9.09 -6.91
CA ASP A 66 -10.55 10.44 -7.36
C ASP A 66 -10.90 10.45 -8.84
N GLN A 67 -11.70 11.43 -9.27
CA GLN A 67 -11.94 11.69 -10.69
C GLN A 67 -10.78 12.53 -11.27
N GLU A 68 -10.19 12.07 -12.35
CA GLU A 68 -9.14 12.74 -13.09
C GLU A 68 -9.51 12.84 -14.57
N GLY A 69 -10.23 13.89 -14.93
CA GLY A 69 -10.82 14.02 -16.26
C GLY A 69 -11.83 12.90 -16.55
N ASP A 70 -11.60 12.10 -17.59
CA ASP A 70 -12.40 10.92 -17.95
C ASP A 70 -11.94 9.61 -17.29
N ARG A 71 -10.94 9.68 -16.40
CA ARG A 71 -10.28 8.54 -15.75
C ARG A 71 -10.41 8.60 -14.23
N LEU A 72 -10.05 7.50 -13.60
CA LEU A 72 -10.02 7.37 -12.14
C LEU A 72 -8.57 7.28 -11.65
N ALA A 73 -8.20 8.20 -10.77
CA ALA A 73 -6.94 8.17 -10.05
C ALA A 73 -7.09 7.37 -8.75
N VAL A 74 -6.14 6.51 -8.44
CA VAL A 74 -6.09 5.77 -7.18
C VAL A 74 -5.05 6.40 -6.26
N VAL A 75 -5.42 6.64 -5.01
CA VAL A 75 -4.50 7.20 -4.00
C VAL A 75 -4.37 6.23 -2.84
N ASP A 76 -3.13 5.94 -2.48
CA ASP A 76 -2.75 5.12 -1.33
C ASP A 76 -1.89 5.96 -0.37
N TYR A 77 -2.26 5.97 0.92
CA TYR A 77 -1.59 6.79 1.92
C TYR A 77 -0.42 6.05 2.57
N LYS A 78 0.73 6.70 2.62
CA LYS A 78 1.95 6.16 3.22
C LYS A 78 2.40 6.98 4.44
N THR A 79 2.67 6.30 5.53
CA THR A 79 3.25 6.88 6.75
C THR A 79 4.71 6.51 6.94
N SER A 80 5.33 5.87 5.94
CA SER A 80 6.75 5.50 5.94
C SER A 80 7.65 6.74 5.91
N LYS A 81 8.84 6.63 6.52
CA LYS A 81 9.86 7.68 6.50
C LYS A 81 10.54 7.78 5.12
N ASN A 82 10.67 6.65 4.43
CA ASN A 82 11.31 6.59 3.12
C ASN A 82 10.23 6.58 2.02
N LYS A 83 10.45 7.37 0.98
CA LYS A 83 9.62 7.31 -0.22
C LYS A 83 10.01 6.13 -1.09
N GLU A 84 9.03 5.48 -1.67
CA GLU A 84 9.18 4.45 -2.70
C GLU A 84 8.62 4.95 -4.03
N LYS A 85 9.06 4.37 -5.14
CA LYS A 85 8.57 4.73 -6.46
C LYS A 85 7.23 4.05 -6.77
N ALA A 86 6.24 4.83 -7.21
CA ALA A 86 4.91 4.35 -7.59
C ALA A 86 4.99 3.26 -8.68
N LYS A 87 5.85 3.43 -9.69
CA LYS A 87 6.08 2.45 -10.77
C LYS A 87 6.46 1.05 -10.25
N GLY A 88 7.17 0.96 -9.12
CA GLY A 88 7.59 -0.31 -8.53
C GLY A 88 6.54 -1.00 -7.67
N SER A 89 5.45 -0.32 -7.34
CA SER A 89 4.45 -0.77 -6.39
C SER A 89 3.53 -1.84 -6.98
N LEU A 90 3.64 -3.06 -6.45
CA LEU A 90 2.70 -4.14 -6.76
C LEU A 90 1.28 -3.79 -6.32
N GLN A 91 1.14 -3.12 -5.17
CA GLN A 91 -0.16 -2.70 -4.64
C GLN A 91 -0.90 -1.79 -5.62
N LEU A 92 -0.24 -0.76 -6.16
CA LEU A 92 -0.84 0.16 -7.13
C LEU A 92 -1.16 -0.53 -8.46
N ALA A 93 -0.33 -1.47 -8.90
CA ALA A 93 -0.61 -2.27 -10.09
C ALA A 93 -1.88 -3.12 -9.92
N LEU A 94 -2.06 -3.75 -8.75
CA LEU A 94 -3.26 -4.53 -8.43
C LEU A 94 -4.51 -3.65 -8.34
N TYR A 95 -4.40 -2.41 -7.85
CA TYR A 95 -5.49 -1.45 -7.88
C TYR A 95 -5.88 -1.05 -9.31
N THR A 96 -4.88 -0.84 -10.17
CA THR A 96 -5.10 -0.59 -11.60
C THR A 96 -5.82 -1.76 -12.27
N GLU A 97 -5.38 -3.00 -12.01
CA GLU A 97 -6.03 -4.20 -12.53
C GLU A 97 -7.46 -4.36 -12.02
N ALA A 98 -7.72 -4.03 -10.75
CA ALA A 98 -9.08 -4.05 -10.19
C ALA A 98 -10.02 -3.08 -10.91
N LEU A 99 -9.56 -1.85 -11.21
CA LEU A 99 -10.33 -0.89 -12.00
C LEU A 99 -10.53 -1.34 -13.44
N LYS A 100 -9.50 -1.86 -14.11
CA LYS A 100 -9.61 -2.39 -15.48
C LYS A 100 -10.64 -3.51 -15.63
N ARG A 101 -10.85 -4.28 -14.55
CA ARG A 101 -11.78 -5.41 -14.49
C ARG A 101 -13.15 -5.04 -13.95
N ASP A 102 -13.42 -3.78 -13.67
CA ASP A 102 -14.62 -3.31 -12.97
C ASP A 102 -14.87 -4.09 -11.65
N ALA A 103 -13.80 -4.47 -10.97
CA ALA A 103 -13.83 -5.31 -9.77
C ALA A 103 -13.83 -4.52 -8.46
N VAL A 104 -14.00 -3.22 -8.51
CA VAL A 104 -14.08 -2.33 -7.33
C VAL A 104 -15.53 -2.07 -6.98
N GLU A 105 -15.89 -2.33 -5.72
CA GLU A 105 -17.27 -2.24 -5.23
C GLU A 105 -17.86 -0.83 -5.44
N GLY A 106 -18.90 -0.74 -6.30
CA GLY A 106 -19.65 0.49 -6.56
C GLY A 106 -18.86 1.58 -7.30
N VAL A 107 -17.75 1.20 -7.95
CA VAL A 107 -16.95 2.11 -8.76
C VAL A 107 -16.67 1.46 -10.12
N SER A 108 -16.96 2.17 -11.20
CA SER A 108 -16.65 1.75 -12.58
C SER A 108 -16.03 2.93 -13.32
N GLY A 109 -15.00 2.67 -14.11
CA GLY A 109 -14.34 3.69 -14.92
C GLY A 109 -12.93 3.28 -15.35
N LYS A 110 -12.38 4.03 -16.28
CA LYS A 110 -11.04 3.77 -16.82
C LYS A 110 -9.97 4.15 -15.79
N PRO A 111 -8.98 3.30 -15.53
CA PRO A 111 -7.85 3.67 -14.68
C PRO A 111 -7.04 4.80 -15.30
N GLY A 112 -6.63 5.74 -14.46
CA GLY A 112 -5.74 6.85 -14.73
C GLY A 112 -4.45 6.73 -13.95
N SER A 113 -4.08 7.80 -13.23
CA SER A 113 -2.90 7.82 -12.38
C SER A 113 -3.08 6.97 -11.11
N THR A 114 -1.96 6.45 -10.61
CA THR A 114 -1.87 5.85 -9.29
C THR A 114 -0.88 6.64 -8.46
N ILE A 115 -1.22 6.93 -7.23
CA ILE A 115 -0.54 7.93 -6.40
C ILE A 115 -0.24 7.31 -5.03
N LEU A 116 1.02 7.37 -4.63
CA LEU A 116 1.44 7.22 -3.23
C LEU A 116 1.47 8.60 -2.60
N HIS A 117 0.66 8.81 -1.58
CA HIS A 117 0.63 10.07 -0.83
C HIS A 117 1.37 9.90 0.50
N PHE A 118 2.59 10.44 0.57
CA PHE A 118 3.49 10.32 1.73
C PHE A 118 3.21 11.41 2.75
N LEU A 119 2.51 11.08 3.81
CA LEU A 119 2.10 12.03 4.84
C LEU A 119 3.29 12.66 5.60
N ARG A 120 4.45 11.99 5.63
CA ARG A 120 5.67 12.51 6.29
C ARG A 120 6.50 13.44 5.42
N HIS A 121 6.06 13.71 4.20
CA HIS A 121 6.79 14.53 3.23
C HIS A 121 5.92 15.69 2.72
N PRO A 122 5.52 16.65 3.59
CA PRO A 122 4.54 17.67 3.24
C PRO A 122 4.99 18.57 2.06
N ASP A 123 6.30 18.79 1.88
CA ASP A 123 6.84 19.62 0.80
C ASP A 123 6.84 18.92 -0.57
N ASP A 124 6.86 17.57 -0.57
CA ASP A 124 6.83 16.75 -1.78
C ASP A 124 6.07 15.44 -1.48
N PRO A 125 4.73 15.52 -1.27
CA PRO A 125 3.97 14.39 -0.73
C PRO A 125 3.65 13.31 -1.75
N LEU A 126 3.72 13.58 -3.04
CA LEU A 126 3.21 12.68 -4.06
C LEU A 126 4.31 11.96 -4.83
N GLU A 127 4.05 10.71 -5.12
CA GLU A 127 4.76 9.93 -6.13
C GLU A 127 3.71 9.25 -6.99
N SER A 128 3.71 9.50 -8.30
CA SER A 128 2.66 9.03 -9.19
C SER A 128 3.19 8.23 -10.36
N HIS A 129 2.35 7.34 -10.87
CA HIS A 129 2.62 6.56 -12.08
C HIS A 129 1.32 6.18 -12.79
N VAL A 130 1.36 6.10 -14.11
CA VAL A 130 0.29 5.51 -14.94
C VAL A 130 0.82 4.19 -15.47
N PHE A 131 0.22 3.09 -15.03
CA PHE A 131 0.63 1.75 -15.46
C PHE A 131 0.18 1.48 -16.89
N ASP A 132 1.14 1.22 -17.78
CA ASP A 132 0.88 0.64 -19.09
C ASP A 132 0.80 -0.90 -19.03
N THR A 133 0.54 -1.54 -20.16
CA THR A 133 0.44 -3.01 -20.24
C THR A 133 1.74 -3.69 -19.80
N ALA A 134 2.89 -3.19 -20.24
CA ALA A 134 4.19 -3.80 -19.94
C ALA A 134 4.53 -3.68 -18.43
N ASP A 135 4.19 -2.54 -17.82
CA ASP A 135 4.36 -2.35 -16.38
C ASP A 135 3.47 -3.32 -15.59
N LEU A 136 2.21 -3.51 -16.00
CA LEU A 136 1.28 -4.44 -15.36
C LEU A 136 1.74 -5.89 -15.52
N ASP A 137 2.13 -6.30 -16.71
CA ASP A 137 2.61 -7.66 -16.98
C ASP A 137 3.79 -8.01 -16.08
N LYS A 138 4.75 -7.08 -15.93
CA LYS A 138 5.88 -7.25 -15.02
C LYS A 138 5.49 -7.41 -13.56
N GLN A 139 4.44 -6.71 -13.11
CA GLN A 139 3.95 -6.88 -11.74
C GLN A 139 3.17 -8.19 -11.58
N MET A 140 2.42 -8.60 -12.61
CA MET A 140 1.69 -9.87 -12.62
C MET A 140 2.63 -11.09 -12.64
N GLU A 141 3.81 -11.00 -13.24
CA GLU A 141 4.85 -12.02 -13.12
C GLU A 141 5.24 -12.29 -11.66
N LYS A 142 5.30 -11.23 -10.83
CA LYS A 142 5.58 -11.39 -9.37
C LYS A 142 4.43 -12.14 -8.69
N VAL A 143 3.17 -11.83 -9.03
CA VAL A 143 2.00 -12.54 -8.48
C VAL A 143 2.08 -14.01 -8.86
N THR A 144 2.43 -14.32 -10.10
CA THR A 144 2.60 -15.68 -10.60
C THR A 144 3.67 -16.44 -9.82
N ALA A 145 4.84 -15.83 -9.66
CA ALA A 145 5.97 -16.45 -8.92
C ALA A 145 5.62 -16.71 -7.46
N VAL A 146 5.00 -15.73 -6.78
CA VAL A 146 4.59 -15.87 -5.37
C VAL A 146 3.51 -16.95 -5.22
N SER A 147 2.52 -16.97 -6.11
CA SER A 147 1.45 -17.98 -6.10
C SER A 147 1.99 -19.40 -6.28
N ALA A 148 2.95 -19.56 -7.18
CA ALA A 148 3.60 -20.86 -7.41
C ALA A 148 4.38 -21.31 -6.16
N GLY A 149 5.14 -20.41 -5.52
CA GLY A 149 5.87 -20.70 -4.29
C GLY A 149 4.94 -21.09 -3.13
N ILE A 150 3.85 -20.36 -2.93
CA ILE A 150 2.85 -20.68 -1.89
C ILE A 150 2.30 -22.09 -2.08
N ARG A 151 1.94 -22.47 -3.30
CA ARG A 151 1.38 -23.80 -3.60
C ARG A 151 2.37 -24.93 -3.38
N LYS A 152 3.66 -24.67 -3.55
CA LYS A 152 4.73 -25.63 -3.30
C LYS A 152 5.22 -25.62 -1.86
N TYR A 153 4.63 -24.77 -1.00
CA TYR A 153 5.12 -24.53 0.37
C TYR A 153 6.58 -24.03 0.41
N GLU A 154 7.00 -23.30 -0.63
CA GLU A 154 8.33 -22.72 -0.72
C GLU A 154 8.34 -21.33 -0.05
N PHE A 155 8.88 -21.25 1.16
CA PHE A 155 9.01 -20.01 1.94
C PHE A 155 10.48 -19.78 2.30
N PRO A 156 11.33 -19.38 1.31
CA PRO A 156 12.75 -19.19 1.56
C PRO A 156 12.99 -18.05 2.53
N THR A 157 13.92 -18.27 3.47
CA THR A 157 14.39 -17.20 4.36
C THR A 157 15.17 -16.17 3.55
N LYS A 158 15.13 -14.90 4.00
CA LYS A 158 15.94 -13.81 3.44
C LYS A 158 16.74 -13.15 4.56
N PRO A 159 17.82 -13.80 5.03
CA PRO A 159 18.64 -13.24 6.10
C PRO A 159 19.34 -11.96 5.62
N GLY A 160 19.56 -11.04 6.55
CA GLY A 160 20.26 -9.79 6.32
C GLY A 160 20.28 -8.96 7.59
N ASP A 161 21.36 -8.22 7.82
CA ASP A 161 21.60 -7.50 9.08
C ASP A 161 20.42 -6.62 9.52
N PHE A 162 19.83 -5.88 8.59
CA PHE A 162 18.71 -5.01 8.89
C PHE A 162 17.42 -5.79 9.17
N ILE A 163 17.14 -6.82 8.38
CA ILE A 163 15.90 -7.64 8.49
C ILE A 163 15.95 -8.47 9.77
N CYS A 164 17.10 -9.13 10.03
CA CYS A 164 17.26 -10.04 11.16
C CYS A 164 17.31 -9.30 12.51
N ARG A 165 17.71 -8.03 12.53
CA ARG A 165 17.85 -7.26 13.78
C ARG A 165 16.58 -7.17 14.60
N ASN A 166 15.41 -7.08 13.92
CA ASN A 166 14.10 -6.92 14.53
C ASN A 166 13.16 -8.09 14.18
N CYS A 167 13.69 -9.27 13.92
CA CYS A 167 12.93 -10.45 13.54
C CYS A 167 12.67 -11.33 14.76
N ASP A 168 11.41 -11.53 15.12
CA ASP A 168 11.00 -12.35 16.27
C ASP A 168 11.35 -13.85 16.09
N TYR A 169 11.59 -14.30 14.85
CA TYR A 169 11.98 -15.68 14.54
C TYR A 169 13.48 -15.95 14.59
N ARG A 170 14.29 -14.90 14.77
CA ARG A 170 15.74 -14.93 14.59
C ARG A 170 16.45 -16.04 15.38
N GLU A 171 16.14 -16.17 16.65
CA GLU A 171 16.92 -17.01 17.59
C GLU A 171 16.29 -18.40 17.81
N PHE A 172 15.04 -18.58 17.46
CA PHE A 172 14.29 -19.79 17.84
C PHE A 172 13.75 -20.59 16.67
N LEU A 173 13.36 -19.95 15.58
CA LEU A 173 12.61 -20.60 14.50
C LEU A 173 13.20 -20.37 13.11
N CYS A 174 14.20 -19.52 12.98
CA CYS A 174 14.77 -19.23 11.68
C CYS A 174 15.82 -20.27 11.27
N PRO A 175 15.58 -21.07 10.21
CA PRO A 175 16.55 -22.09 9.79
C PRO A 175 17.89 -21.52 9.29
N ALA A 176 17.89 -20.23 8.86
CA ALA A 176 19.13 -19.56 8.44
C ALA A 176 19.96 -19.02 9.61
N TRP A 177 19.50 -19.13 10.86
CA TRP A 177 20.24 -18.64 12.02
C TRP A 177 21.40 -19.57 12.45
N GLU A 178 21.24 -20.86 12.21
CA GLU A 178 22.23 -21.88 12.56
C GLU A 178 23.43 -21.88 11.60
N GLU A 179 23.35 -21.19 10.47
CA GLU A 179 24.40 -21.13 9.44
C GLU A 179 25.35 -19.92 9.56
N ASN A 180 25.19 -19.08 10.61
CA ASN A 180 26.00 -17.86 10.82
C ASN A 180 26.75 -17.90 12.14
#